data_8a8b92bb771660539996865573c2bd6b
#
_entry.id   8a8b92bb771660539996865573c2bd6b
#
_cell.length_a   1.000
_cell.length_b   1.000
_cell.length_c   1.000
_cell.angle_alpha   90.00
_cell.angle_beta   90.00
_cell.angle_gamma   90.00
#
_symmetry.space_group_name_H-M   'P 1'
#
loop_
_entity.id
_entity.type
_entity.pdbx_description
1 polymer ?
#
loop_
_entity_poly.entity_id
_entity_poly.type
_entity_poly.pdbx_seq_one_letter_code
_entity_poly.pdbx_strand_id
1 'polypeptide(L)'
;DGSASNDAGNLIAEARQAMLLQRVVNGADAMSVREALELATRGGANVLGRSDCGRISIGSRADIAIWDVSGVESAGSWDKSALLLSGPTTVRDLFVEGRQVVREGQITTFNLGEAIALQSTLARQLCDGN
;
A
#
# COMPACT_ATOMS: atom_id res chain seq x y z
N ASP A 1 -3.31 7.56 -7.25
CA ASP A 1 -3.68 7.52 -8.66
C ASP A 1 -3.19 6.21 -9.30
N GLY A 2 -3.60 5.91 -10.51
CA GLY A 2 -3.13 4.75 -11.26
C GLY A 2 -1.69 4.92 -11.76
N SER A 3 -1.04 3.81 -12.12
CA SER A 3 0.37 3.78 -12.56
C SER A 3 0.69 4.66 -13.79
N ALA A 4 -0.32 5.06 -14.56
CA ALA A 4 -0.15 6.01 -15.66
C ALA A 4 0.10 7.46 -15.18
N SER A 5 -0.34 7.81 -13.97
CA SER A 5 -0.20 9.14 -13.37
C SER A 5 0.70 9.12 -12.14
N ASN A 6 1.03 7.95 -11.63
CA ASN A 6 1.89 7.73 -10.48
C ASN A 6 2.69 6.43 -10.67
N ASP A 7 3.97 6.57 -10.90
CA ASP A 7 4.87 5.46 -11.25
C ASP A 7 5.00 4.40 -10.14
N ALA A 8 4.79 4.79 -8.88
CA ALA A 8 5.02 3.89 -7.75
C ALA A 8 3.91 2.85 -7.54
N GLY A 9 2.63 3.18 -7.84
CA GLY A 9 1.48 2.31 -7.61
C GLY A 9 1.39 1.76 -6.17
N ASN A 10 1.88 2.50 -5.18
CA ASN A 10 2.02 2.06 -3.80
C ASN A 10 1.21 2.94 -2.84
N LEU A 11 0.06 2.44 -2.38
CA LEU A 11 -0.85 3.21 -1.52
C LEU A 11 -0.24 3.61 -0.16
N ILE A 12 0.67 2.82 0.39
CA ILE A 12 1.37 3.18 1.64
C ILE A 12 2.34 4.34 1.41
N ALA A 13 3.01 4.37 0.26
CA ALA A 13 3.86 5.50 -0.12
C ALA A 13 3.02 6.78 -0.30
N GLU A 14 1.82 6.68 -0.88
CA GLU A 14 0.88 7.80 -1.01
C GLU A 14 0.41 8.33 0.34
N ALA A 15 0.04 7.44 1.27
CA ALA A 15 -0.34 7.83 2.62
C ALA A 15 0.82 8.54 3.35
N ARG A 16 2.04 8.04 3.19
CA ARG A 16 3.24 8.68 3.72
C ARG A 16 3.46 10.06 3.10
N GLN A 17 3.34 10.19 1.80
CA GLN A 17 3.51 11.45 1.10
C GLN A 17 2.45 12.47 1.52
N ALA A 18 1.19 12.09 1.63
CA ALA A 18 0.12 12.94 2.13
C ALA A 18 0.46 13.50 3.52
N MET A 19 0.92 12.63 4.44
CA MET A 19 1.34 13.03 5.78
C MET A 19 2.50 14.04 5.74
N LEU A 20 3.54 13.75 4.96
CA LEU A 20 4.73 14.61 4.89
C LEU A 20 4.40 15.98 4.29
N LEU A 21 3.59 16.03 3.24
CA LEU A 21 3.14 17.28 2.62
C LEU A 21 2.33 18.12 3.60
N GLN A 22 1.40 17.52 4.33
CA GLN A 22 0.64 18.23 5.37
C GLN A 22 1.56 18.84 6.44
N ARG A 23 2.55 18.09 6.89
CA ARG A 23 3.51 18.55 7.89
C ARG A 23 4.41 19.69 7.38
N VAL A 24 4.82 19.63 6.11
CA VAL A 24 5.64 20.68 5.49
C VAL A 24 4.84 21.99 5.35
N VAL A 25 3.58 21.89 4.94
CA VAL A 25 2.75 23.08 4.64
C VAL A 25 2.12 23.67 5.90
N ASN A 26 1.65 22.82 6.82
CA ASN A 26 0.78 23.23 7.93
C ASN A 26 1.43 23.03 9.32
N GLY A 27 2.67 22.55 9.38
CA GLY A 27 3.41 22.33 10.64
C GLY A 27 3.53 20.86 11.03
N ALA A 28 4.47 20.55 11.91
CA ALA A 28 4.87 19.16 12.24
C ALA A 28 3.72 18.29 12.79
N ASP A 29 2.74 18.89 13.41
CA ASP A 29 1.61 18.21 14.05
C ASP A 29 0.36 18.14 13.16
N ALA A 30 0.43 18.64 11.92
CA ALA A 30 -0.73 18.79 11.04
C ALA A 30 -1.38 17.46 10.64
N MET A 31 -0.64 16.37 10.64
CA MET A 31 -1.16 15.03 10.38
C MET A 31 -0.34 13.97 11.11
N SER A 32 -0.99 13.15 11.87
CA SER A 32 -0.39 11.99 12.52
C SER A 32 -0.28 10.81 11.55
N VAL A 33 0.57 9.83 11.90
CA VAL A 33 0.68 8.55 11.15
C VAL A 33 -0.65 7.80 11.11
N ARG A 34 -1.42 7.84 12.20
CA ARG A 34 -2.72 7.17 12.28
C ARG A 34 -3.77 7.79 11.37
N GLU A 35 -3.81 9.11 11.29
CA GLU A 35 -4.69 9.82 10.34
C GLU A 35 -4.34 9.50 8.89
N ALA A 36 -3.04 9.41 8.55
CA ALA A 36 -2.61 9.01 7.22
C ALA A 36 -3.02 7.57 6.88
N LEU A 37 -2.90 6.63 7.82
CA LEU A 37 -3.39 5.26 7.66
C LEU A 37 -4.93 5.22 7.54
N GLU A 38 -5.64 6.05 8.29
CA GLU A 38 -7.08 6.14 8.20
C GLU A 38 -7.53 6.65 6.83
N LEU A 39 -6.85 7.62 6.24
CA LEU A 39 -7.11 8.07 4.86
C LEU A 39 -6.94 6.93 3.85
N ALA A 40 -5.89 6.12 3.99
CA ALA A 40 -5.62 4.99 3.10
C ALA A 40 -6.55 3.79 3.30
N THR A 41 -7.39 3.77 4.32
CA THR A 41 -8.30 2.68 4.66
C THR A 41 -9.75 3.14 4.73
N ARG A 42 -10.22 3.58 5.89
CA ARG A 42 -11.59 4.06 6.09
C ARG A 42 -11.94 5.27 5.23
N GLY A 43 -11.00 6.19 5.07
CA GLY A 43 -11.18 7.36 4.23
C GLY A 43 -11.47 6.98 2.78
N GLY A 44 -10.67 6.09 2.21
CA GLY A 44 -10.90 5.55 0.86
C GLY A 44 -12.25 4.85 0.73
N ALA A 45 -12.63 4.00 1.69
CA ALA A 45 -13.92 3.33 1.72
C ALA A 45 -15.08 4.34 1.75
N ASN A 46 -14.97 5.38 2.56
CA ASN A 46 -15.99 6.44 2.66
C ASN A 46 -16.17 7.21 1.33
N VAL A 47 -15.07 7.53 0.64
CA VAL A 47 -15.11 8.18 -0.68
C VAL A 47 -15.83 7.31 -1.71
N LEU A 48 -15.64 5.99 -1.62
CA LEU A 48 -16.34 5.02 -2.48
C LEU A 48 -17.78 4.72 -2.04
N GLY A 49 -18.28 5.35 -0.98
CA GLY A 49 -19.60 5.08 -0.41
C GLY A 49 -19.74 3.66 0.19
N ARG A 50 -18.65 3.02 0.58
CA ARG A 50 -18.63 1.65 1.08
C ARG A 50 -18.49 1.61 2.61
N SER A 51 -19.42 0.91 3.26
CA SER A 51 -19.42 0.68 4.71
C SER A 51 -18.93 -0.71 5.11
N ASP A 52 -18.73 -1.60 4.15
CA ASP A 52 -18.40 -3.01 4.33
C ASP A 52 -16.89 -3.31 4.29
N CYS A 53 -16.05 -2.29 4.06
CA CYS A 53 -14.58 -2.42 4.00
C CYS A 53 -13.86 -1.25 4.70
N GLY A 54 -12.54 -1.21 4.61
CA GLY A 54 -11.69 -0.16 5.22
C GLY A 54 -11.45 -0.31 6.70
N ARG A 55 -11.92 -1.39 7.33
CA ARG A 55 -11.71 -1.72 8.76
C ARG A 55 -11.79 -3.22 9.00
N ILE A 56 -11.18 -3.68 10.07
CA ILE A 56 -11.31 -5.06 10.56
C ILE A 56 -12.44 -5.08 11.58
N SER A 57 -13.58 -5.62 11.20
CA SER A 57 -14.74 -5.81 12.10
C SER A 57 -15.61 -6.98 11.65
N ILE A 58 -16.37 -7.56 12.58
CA ILE A 58 -17.31 -8.64 12.27
C ILE A 58 -18.32 -8.16 11.23
N GLY A 59 -18.52 -8.94 10.17
CA GLY A 59 -19.41 -8.60 9.06
C GLY A 59 -18.79 -7.71 7.97
N SER A 60 -17.57 -7.22 8.16
CA SER A 60 -16.84 -6.53 7.09
C SER A 60 -16.18 -7.52 6.14
N ARG A 61 -15.89 -7.07 4.92
CA ARG A 61 -15.10 -7.83 3.96
C ARG A 61 -13.71 -8.12 4.51
N ALA A 62 -13.22 -9.31 4.23
CA ALA A 62 -11.88 -9.72 4.62
C ALA A 62 -10.84 -9.25 3.58
N ASP A 63 -10.73 -7.93 3.39
CA ASP A 63 -9.70 -7.27 2.62
C ASP A 63 -8.61 -6.82 3.60
N ILE A 64 -7.57 -7.64 3.77
CA ILE A 64 -6.59 -7.51 4.87
C ILE A 64 -5.18 -7.60 4.31
N ALA A 65 -4.37 -6.56 4.55
CA ALA A 65 -2.95 -6.56 4.29
C ALA A 65 -2.17 -6.77 5.60
N ILE A 66 -1.25 -7.73 5.61
CA ILE A 66 -0.36 -8.03 6.73
C ILE A 66 1.07 -7.63 6.32
N TRP A 67 1.66 -6.75 7.10
CA TRP A 67 2.99 -6.21 6.86
C TRP A 67 4.02 -6.85 7.78
N ASP A 68 5.19 -7.15 7.26
CA ASP A 68 6.32 -7.54 8.10
C ASP A 68 6.98 -6.27 8.67
N VAL A 69 7.04 -6.20 9.99
CA VAL A 69 7.65 -5.10 10.75
C VAL A 69 8.75 -5.63 11.68
N SER A 70 9.38 -6.74 11.31
CA SER A 70 10.48 -7.36 12.07
C SER A 70 11.87 -6.89 11.60
N GLY A 71 11.96 -6.21 10.46
CA GLY A 71 13.22 -5.75 9.87
C GLY A 71 13.90 -4.62 10.65
N VAL A 72 15.13 -4.35 10.30
CA VAL A 72 15.96 -3.31 10.92
C VAL A 72 15.35 -1.91 10.82
N GLU A 73 14.61 -1.63 9.74
CA GLU A 73 13.89 -0.39 9.48
C GLU A 73 12.78 -0.11 10.50
N SER A 74 12.26 -1.16 11.13
CA SER A 74 11.23 -1.09 12.18
C SER A 74 11.77 -1.36 13.57
N ALA A 75 13.07 -1.67 13.69
CA ALA A 75 13.71 -2.00 14.96
C ALA A 75 13.61 -0.81 15.92
N GLY A 76 13.25 -1.09 17.17
CA GLY A 76 13.10 -0.07 18.21
C GLY A 76 11.80 0.73 18.13
N SER A 77 10.94 0.53 17.12
CA SER A 77 9.62 1.17 17.05
C SER A 77 8.62 0.48 17.98
N TRP A 78 8.06 1.25 18.91
CA TRP A 78 7.03 0.79 19.84
C TRP A 78 5.63 0.83 19.23
N ASP A 79 5.39 1.76 18.30
CA ASP A 79 4.13 1.88 17.58
C ASP A 79 4.28 1.32 16.17
N LYS A 80 3.57 0.23 15.89
CA LYS A 80 3.62 -0.46 14.58
C LYS A 80 3.06 0.40 13.43
N SER A 81 2.28 1.44 13.73
CA SER A 81 1.87 2.41 12.71
C SER A 81 3.04 3.20 12.14
N ALA A 82 4.18 3.26 12.84
CA ALA A 82 5.40 3.89 12.37
C ALA A 82 5.99 3.26 11.10
N LEU A 83 5.47 2.12 10.65
CA LEU A 83 5.82 1.54 9.34
C LEU A 83 5.69 2.54 8.19
N LEU A 84 4.77 3.51 8.26
CA LEU A 84 4.65 4.60 7.28
C LEU A 84 5.88 5.52 7.24
N LEU A 85 6.64 5.59 8.32
CA LEU A 85 7.82 6.46 8.43
C LEU A 85 9.09 5.75 8.01
N SER A 86 9.17 4.44 8.20
CA SER A 86 10.40 3.66 8.02
C SER A 86 10.80 3.38 6.57
N GLY A 87 9.94 3.72 5.61
CA GLY A 87 10.27 3.55 4.19
C GLY A 87 9.45 2.46 3.51
N PRO A 88 9.85 2.01 2.32
CA PRO A 88 9.07 1.04 1.55
C PRO A 88 9.03 -0.31 2.29
N THR A 89 7.84 -0.67 2.75
CA THR A 89 7.55 -1.98 3.33
C THR A 89 6.84 -2.85 2.29
N THR A 90 7.17 -4.13 2.30
CA THR A 90 6.51 -5.12 1.44
C THR A 90 5.38 -5.80 2.20
N VAL A 91 4.24 -5.98 1.55
CA VAL A 91 3.14 -6.79 2.08
C VAL A 91 3.62 -8.23 2.19
N ARG A 92 3.55 -8.82 3.38
CA ARG A 92 3.86 -10.23 3.60
C ARG A 92 2.72 -11.11 3.13
N ASP A 93 1.49 -10.82 3.57
CA ASP A 93 0.29 -11.54 3.17
C ASP A 93 -0.83 -10.56 2.81
N LEU A 94 -1.57 -10.85 1.74
CA LEU A 94 -2.72 -10.06 1.33
C LEU A 94 -3.93 -10.97 1.08
N PHE A 95 -5.03 -10.61 1.69
CA PHE A 95 -6.33 -11.23 1.47
C PHE A 95 -7.27 -10.24 0.80
N VAL A 96 -7.97 -10.69 -0.23
CA VAL A 96 -9.05 -9.96 -0.90
C VAL A 96 -10.31 -10.83 -0.83
N GLU A 97 -11.34 -10.34 -0.19
CA GLU A 97 -12.58 -11.10 0.09
C GLU A 97 -12.31 -12.47 0.76
N GLY A 98 -11.30 -12.52 1.63
CA GLY A 98 -10.87 -13.74 2.31
C GLY A 98 -9.99 -14.67 1.48
N ARG A 99 -9.79 -14.41 0.20
CA ARG A 99 -8.87 -15.18 -0.67
C ARG A 99 -7.45 -14.63 -0.52
N GLN A 100 -6.50 -15.46 -0.16
CA GLN A 100 -5.10 -15.07 -0.09
C GLN A 100 -4.53 -14.88 -1.50
N VAL A 101 -4.17 -13.65 -1.85
CA VAL A 101 -3.61 -13.28 -3.17
C VAL A 101 -2.10 -12.97 -3.12
N VAL A 102 -1.57 -12.72 -1.89
CA VAL A 102 -0.13 -12.69 -1.62
C VAL A 102 0.15 -13.56 -0.41
N ARG A 103 1.21 -14.36 -0.47
CA ARG A 103 1.71 -15.21 0.62
C ARG A 103 3.21 -15.06 0.72
N GLU A 104 3.71 -14.76 1.91
CA GLU A 104 5.14 -14.60 2.17
C GLU A 104 5.85 -13.68 1.14
N GLY A 105 5.18 -12.58 0.77
CA GLY A 105 5.67 -11.62 -0.21
C GLY A 105 5.56 -12.06 -1.67
N GLN A 106 5.00 -13.26 -1.93
CA GLN A 106 4.84 -13.79 -3.29
C GLN A 106 3.38 -13.72 -3.72
N ILE A 107 3.14 -13.22 -4.93
CA ILE A 107 1.80 -13.20 -5.52
C ILE A 107 1.38 -14.63 -5.89
N THR A 108 0.13 -15.01 -5.58
CA THR A 108 -0.36 -16.38 -5.76
C THR A 108 -1.31 -16.54 -6.96
N THR A 109 -1.66 -15.45 -7.62
CA THR A 109 -2.71 -15.43 -8.65
C THR A 109 -2.19 -15.51 -10.07
N PHE A 110 -0.90 -15.25 -10.30
CA PHE A 110 -0.23 -15.36 -11.59
C PHE A 110 1.28 -15.54 -11.43
N ASN A 111 1.98 -15.87 -12.51
CA ASN A 111 3.44 -15.98 -12.53
C ASN A 111 4.06 -14.59 -12.66
N LEU A 112 4.60 -14.07 -11.55
CA LEU A 112 5.21 -12.74 -11.50
C LEU A 112 6.44 -12.65 -12.43
N GLY A 113 7.25 -13.70 -12.53
CA GLY A 113 8.43 -13.72 -13.41
C GLY A 113 8.07 -13.54 -14.89
N GLU A 114 7.04 -14.23 -15.34
CA GLU A 114 6.52 -14.07 -16.71
C GLU A 114 5.95 -12.68 -16.95
N ALA A 115 5.21 -12.14 -15.99
CA ALA A 115 4.65 -10.80 -16.08
C ALA A 115 5.75 -9.71 -16.17
N ILE A 116 6.82 -9.82 -15.38
CA ILE A 116 7.97 -8.92 -15.44
C ILE A 116 8.68 -9.00 -16.78
N ALA A 117 8.91 -10.21 -17.31
CA ALA A 117 9.54 -10.42 -18.62
C ALA A 117 8.71 -9.81 -19.75
N LEU A 118 7.40 -10.04 -19.73
CA LEU A 118 6.47 -9.47 -20.70
C LEU A 118 6.45 -7.94 -20.63
N GLN A 119 6.32 -7.37 -19.43
CA GLN A 119 6.35 -5.91 -19.23
C GLN A 119 7.64 -5.28 -19.76
N SER A 120 8.78 -5.89 -19.48
CA SER A 120 10.09 -5.42 -19.97
C SER A 120 10.18 -5.44 -21.50
N THR A 121 9.62 -6.45 -22.13
CA THR A 121 9.56 -6.58 -23.59
C THR A 121 8.68 -5.49 -24.21
N LEU A 122 7.46 -5.33 -23.67
CA LEU A 122 6.50 -4.31 -24.15
C LEU A 122 7.04 -2.89 -23.97
N ALA A 123 7.66 -2.60 -22.83
CA ALA A 123 8.27 -1.30 -22.57
C ALA A 123 9.36 -0.98 -23.58
N ARG A 124 10.21 -1.95 -23.92
CA ARG A 124 11.25 -1.79 -24.96
C ARG A 124 10.65 -1.53 -26.35
N GLN A 125 9.63 -2.30 -26.73
CA GLN A 125 8.94 -2.09 -28.01
C GLN A 125 8.35 -0.67 -28.10
N LEU A 126 7.75 -0.16 -27.04
CA LEU A 126 7.23 1.20 -27.01
C LEU A 126 8.32 2.27 -27.15
N CYS A 127 9.47 2.05 -26.50
CA CYS A 127 10.61 2.98 -26.62
C CYS A 127 11.25 2.95 -28.01
N ASP A 128 11.32 1.79 -28.63
CA ASP A 128 11.95 1.59 -29.96
C ASP A 128 11.01 1.98 -31.12
N GLY A 129 9.76 2.31 -30.83
CA GLY A 129 8.75 2.75 -31.81
C GLY A 129 8.22 1.66 -32.73
N ASN A 130 8.29 0.40 -32.29
CA ASN A 130 7.77 -0.80 -33.01
C ASN A 130 6.55 -1.38 -32.33
#